data_58629fc024bc2bde792c03a375331228
#
_entry.id   58629fc024bc2bde792c03a375331228
#
_cell.length_a   1.000
_cell.length_b   1.000
_cell.length_c   1.000
_cell.angle_alpha   90.00
_cell.angle_beta   90.00
_cell.angle_gamma   90.00
#
_symmetry.space_group_name_H-M   'P 1'
#
loop_
_entity.id
_entity.type
_entity.pdbx_description
1 polymer ?
#
loop_
_entity_poly.entity_id
_entity_poly.type
_entity_poly.pdbx_seq_one_letter_code
_entity_poly.pdbx_strand_id
1 'polypeptide(L)'
;MSCKFGRSVYEKAKKLAEQGIDANQTVKILFDTDDDGYNYGIGIVLDGQGKPMPTSTSLLEYIRTEIDNSQAGSYMNSNKLLARLKETVLSWQRIPQKYWDNFKLVLPSDAGTGAVKTAVELSLMLNSNLNRIGLEELGWPAHKAIAKTCRVGFEEFPAEDVITGEDLLALYQVGPMNTTGFVSGPEVKKARAKAAASRDYSIVLDRAYSGFEFAGMLTDSSYDDIMKKSYELQLAPFIEAGAKFSIAISPTKCFVSFALRPCGMLLVYSPDDKDEKQLRNALNLVIRARGSAFEHPATRGFVKAMINDISRLEAEHEVALKRVAQAEALWRRFVKGTPIEYLYSNEYAGLFRNPKAKDEAAIYLYDEHIYPVFANGRCRQNVTGIPDDGKIAERHVKAFAEQCY
;
A
#
# COMPACT_ATOMS: atom_id res chain seq x y z
N MET A 1 -30.80 24.25 -5.53
CA MET A 1 -29.69 25.05 -6.07
C MET A 1 -29.25 24.44 -7.40
N SER A 2 -28.90 25.28 -8.36
CA SER A 2 -28.52 24.81 -9.70
C SER A 2 -27.05 24.41 -9.67
N CYS A 3 -26.73 23.12 -9.51
CA CYS A 3 -25.36 22.53 -9.57
C CYS A 3 -24.75 22.69 -10.99
N LYS A 4 -24.69 23.93 -11.51
CA LYS A 4 -24.24 24.17 -12.89
C LYS A 4 -22.77 23.83 -13.08
N PHE A 5 -21.92 24.21 -12.12
CA PHE A 5 -20.51 23.93 -12.16
C PHE A 5 -20.25 22.42 -12.08
N GLY A 6 -20.77 21.75 -11.05
CA GLY A 6 -20.59 20.31 -10.88
C GLY A 6 -21.11 19.49 -12.06
N ARG A 7 -22.24 19.89 -12.68
CA ARG A 7 -22.76 19.24 -13.89
C ARG A 7 -21.80 19.40 -15.09
N SER A 8 -21.23 20.60 -15.27
CA SER A 8 -20.23 20.84 -16.32
C SER A 8 -18.98 19.98 -16.13
N VAL A 9 -18.47 19.88 -14.90
CA VAL A 9 -17.33 19.03 -14.55
C VAL A 9 -17.66 17.54 -14.76
N TYR A 10 -18.85 17.12 -14.37
CA TYR A 10 -19.30 15.72 -14.55
C TYR A 10 -19.39 15.33 -16.05
N GLU A 11 -19.91 16.21 -16.91
CA GLU A 11 -19.94 15.96 -18.35
C GLU A 11 -18.50 15.89 -18.94
N LYS A 12 -17.56 16.69 -18.43
CA LYS A 12 -16.14 16.57 -18.79
C LYS A 12 -15.57 15.21 -18.33
N ALA A 13 -15.90 14.75 -17.12
CA ALA A 13 -15.47 13.43 -16.61
C ALA A 13 -15.97 12.29 -17.52
N LYS A 14 -17.24 12.32 -17.95
CA LYS A 14 -17.79 11.32 -18.87
C LYS A 14 -17.02 11.27 -20.20
N LYS A 15 -16.76 12.44 -20.80
CA LYS A 15 -15.99 12.50 -22.05
C LYS A 15 -14.58 11.91 -21.91
N LEU A 16 -13.92 12.15 -20.76
CA LEU A 16 -12.60 11.54 -20.49
C LEU A 16 -12.69 10.02 -20.37
N ALA A 17 -13.73 9.50 -19.70
CA ALA A 17 -13.97 8.07 -19.59
C ALA A 17 -14.28 7.42 -20.95
N GLU A 18 -15.06 8.08 -21.82
CA GLU A 18 -15.32 7.66 -23.19
C GLU A 18 -14.05 7.58 -24.06
N GLN A 19 -13.05 8.42 -23.72
CA GLN A 19 -11.70 8.41 -24.33
C GLN A 19 -10.79 7.33 -23.75
N GLY A 20 -11.27 6.52 -22.80
CA GLY A 20 -10.49 5.45 -22.17
C GLY A 20 -9.57 5.92 -21.05
N ILE A 21 -9.73 7.15 -20.58
CA ILE A 21 -8.99 7.68 -19.42
C ILE A 21 -9.54 7.03 -18.14
N ASP A 22 -8.65 6.44 -17.34
CA ASP A 22 -9.05 5.81 -16.08
C ASP A 22 -9.52 6.83 -15.03
N ALA A 23 -10.26 6.35 -14.02
CA ALA A 23 -10.88 7.20 -13.01
C ALA A 23 -9.86 8.03 -12.19
N ASN A 24 -8.64 7.51 -11.93
CA ASN A 24 -7.62 8.28 -11.20
C ASN A 24 -7.05 9.41 -12.05
N GLN A 25 -6.77 9.13 -13.32
CA GLN A 25 -6.31 10.14 -14.28
C GLN A 25 -7.39 11.20 -14.53
N THR A 26 -8.67 10.77 -14.64
CA THR A 26 -9.81 11.67 -14.78
C THR A 26 -9.84 12.67 -13.63
N VAL A 27 -9.79 12.21 -12.37
CA VAL A 27 -9.78 13.08 -11.18
C VAL A 27 -8.60 14.07 -11.23
N LYS A 28 -7.40 13.58 -11.60
CA LYS A 28 -6.24 14.46 -11.72
C LYS A 28 -6.47 15.57 -12.73
N ILE A 29 -6.96 15.25 -13.94
CA ILE A 29 -7.21 16.22 -15.01
C ILE A 29 -8.27 17.27 -14.58
N LEU A 30 -9.32 16.82 -13.89
CA LEU A 30 -10.37 17.71 -13.40
C LEU A 30 -9.84 18.66 -12.31
N PHE A 31 -9.16 18.11 -11.32
CA PHE A 31 -8.56 18.86 -10.22
C PHE A 31 -7.53 19.89 -10.72
N ASP A 32 -6.65 19.51 -11.64
CA ASP A 32 -5.60 20.40 -12.20
C ASP A 32 -6.20 21.63 -12.96
N THR A 33 -7.50 21.66 -13.19
CA THR A 33 -8.21 22.77 -13.86
C THR A 33 -9.11 23.57 -12.93
N ASP A 34 -9.03 23.33 -11.62
CA ASP A 34 -9.84 24.01 -10.61
C ASP A 34 -8.96 24.51 -9.45
N ASP A 35 -8.71 25.81 -9.43
CA ASP A 35 -7.84 26.47 -8.44
C ASP A 35 -8.43 26.40 -7.01
N ASP A 36 -9.75 26.24 -6.87
CA ASP A 36 -10.46 26.10 -5.60
C ASP A 36 -10.64 24.62 -5.19
N GLY A 37 -10.10 23.69 -5.97
CA GLY A 37 -10.34 22.26 -5.85
C GLY A 37 -9.67 21.61 -4.63
N TYR A 38 -10.32 20.58 -4.08
CA TYR A 38 -9.80 19.71 -3.03
C TYR A 38 -9.63 18.28 -3.54
N ASN A 39 -8.36 17.81 -3.58
CA ASN A 39 -8.05 16.49 -4.13
C ASN A 39 -8.24 15.36 -3.10
N TYR A 40 -9.34 14.65 -3.22
CA TYR A 40 -9.60 13.42 -2.45
C TYR A 40 -9.32 12.14 -3.23
N GLY A 41 -8.91 12.24 -4.49
CA GLY A 41 -8.68 11.07 -5.35
C GLY A 41 -7.25 10.54 -5.32
N ILE A 42 -6.27 11.38 -4.98
CA ILE A 42 -4.85 11.02 -5.06
C ILE A 42 -4.45 10.00 -3.98
N GLY A 43 -3.58 9.04 -4.35
CA GLY A 43 -3.14 7.95 -3.48
C GLY A 43 -1.90 8.23 -2.65
N ILE A 44 -1.70 9.47 -2.19
CA ILE A 44 -0.55 9.90 -1.39
C ILE A 44 -1.00 10.55 -0.08
N VAL A 45 -0.08 10.72 0.86
CA VAL A 45 -0.36 11.48 2.09
C VAL A 45 -0.33 12.97 1.78
N LEU A 46 -1.43 13.67 2.09
CA LEU A 46 -1.56 15.11 1.93
C LEU A 46 -1.40 15.82 3.28
N ASP A 47 -0.86 17.02 3.26
CA ASP A 47 -0.86 17.92 4.41
C ASP A 47 -2.26 18.51 4.66
N GLY A 48 -2.42 19.26 5.75
CA GLY A 48 -3.72 19.89 6.09
C GLY A 48 -4.15 21.01 5.15
N GLN A 49 -3.35 21.33 4.13
CA GLN A 49 -3.65 22.33 3.11
C GLN A 49 -3.90 21.69 1.72
N GLY A 50 -3.99 20.36 1.67
CA GLY A 50 -4.24 19.61 0.43
C GLY A 50 -3.01 19.41 -0.46
N LYS A 51 -1.80 19.76 0.00
CA LYS A 51 -0.56 19.55 -0.75
C LYS A 51 0.08 18.21 -0.40
N PRO A 52 0.80 17.58 -1.34
CA PRO A 52 1.62 16.42 -1.02
C PRO A 52 2.59 16.71 0.12
N MET A 53 2.70 15.82 1.09
CA MET A 53 3.74 15.91 2.10
C MET A 53 5.13 15.89 1.44
N PRO A 54 6.14 16.55 2.05
CA PRO A 54 7.50 16.54 1.53
C PRO A 54 8.04 15.11 1.38
N THR A 55 8.71 14.85 0.26
CA THR A 55 9.42 13.58 0.06
C THR A 55 10.54 13.44 1.09
N SER A 56 10.77 12.20 1.56
CA SER A 56 11.86 11.85 2.47
C SER A 56 13.19 12.52 2.06
N THR A 57 13.70 13.36 2.93
CA THR A 57 14.98 14.05 2.69
C THR A 57 16.15 13.09 2.79
N SER A 58 16.09 12.10 3.69
CA SER A 58 17.09 11.04 3.81
C SER A 58 17.21 10.26 2.50
N LEU A 59 16.09 9.76 1.95
CA LEU A 59 16.11 9.03 0.68
C LEU A 59 16.70 9.86 -0.46
N LEU A 60 16.29 11.13 -0.58
CA LEU A 60 16.80 12.02 -1.63
C LEU A 60 18.30 12.25 -1.54
N GLU A 61 18.85 12.45 -0.33
CA GLU A 61 20.27 12.65 -0.10
C GLU A 61 21.10 11.44 -0.52
N TYR A 62 20.73 10.24 -0.08
CA TYR A 62 21.41 9.00 -0.44
C TYR A 62 21.30 8.66 -1.92
N ILE A 63 20.12 8.85 -2.52
CA ILE A 63 19.91 8.58 -3.95
C ILE A 63 20.76 9.53 -4.81
N ARG A 64 20.77 10.83 -4.49
CA ARG A 64 21.61 11.81 -5.19
C ARG A 64 23.10 11.44 -5.09
N THR A 65 23.57 11.13 -3.88
CA THR A 65 24.96 10.72 -3.64
C THR A 65 25.33 9.50 -4.49
N GLU A 66 24.46 8.49 -4.59
CA GLU A 66 24.75 7.30 -5.40
C GLU A 66 24.71 7.59 -6.90
N ILE A 67 23.84 8.48 -7.36
CA ILE A 67 23.79 8.88 -8.78
C ILE A 67 25.06 9.66 -9.13
N ASP A 68 25.47 10.61 -8.29
CA ASP A 68 26.66 11.45 -8.51
C ASP A 68 27.96 10.64 -8.49
N ASN A 69 28.01 9.61 -7.65
CA ASN A 69 29.18 8.71 -7.53
C ASN A 69 29.07 7.47 -8.44
N SER A 70 28.06 7.39 -9.28
CA SER A 70 27.82 6.21 -10.12
C SER A 70 28.91 6.04 -11.18
N GLN A 71 29.52 4.86 -11.20
CA GLN A 71 30.39 4.43 -12.29
C GLN A 71 29.54 3.76 -13.38
N ALA A 72 28.93 4.55 -14.24
CA ALA A 72 28.00 4.07 -15.28
C ALA A 72 28.61 3.04 -16.25
N GLY A 73 29.92 2.92 -16.31
CA GLY A 73 30.64 1.91 -17.11
C GLY A 73 30.74 0.53 -16.47
N SER A 74 30.18 0.31 -15.27
CA SER A 74 30.28 -0.96 -14.54
C SER A 74 28.91 -1.44 -14.05
N TYR A 75 28.67 -2.75 -14.14
CA TYR A 75 27.51 -3.38 -13.50
C TYR A 75 27.69 -3.36 -11.97
N MET A 76 26.73 -2.77 -11.28
CA MET A 76 26.73 -2.65 -9.82
C MET A 76 25.45 -3.18 -9.22
N ASN A 77 25.53 -3.71 -8.00
CA ASN A 77 24.39 -4.19 -7.22
C ASN A 77 24.65 -4.02 -5.72
N SER A 78 23.61 -4.26 -4.92
CA SER A 78 23.66 -4.16 -3.45
C SER A 78 23.98 -5.49 -2.75
N ASN A 79 24.42 -6.52 -3.44
CA ASN A 79 24.61 -7.87 -2.87
C ASN A 79 25.42 -7.88 -1.56
N LYS A 80 26.48 -7.06 -1.47
CA LYS A 80 27.32 -6.95 -0.25
C LYS A 80 26.60 -6.26 0.92
N LEU A 81 25.50 -5.60 0.67
CA LEU A 81 24.71 -4.85 1.66
C LEU A 81 23.47 -5.62 2.14
N LEU A 82 23.08 -6.72 1.46
CA LEU A 82 21.83 -7.41 1.71
C LEU A 82 21.71 -7.97 3.13
N ALA A 83 22.80 -8.44 3.74
CA ALA A 83 22.77 -8.89 5.13
C ALA A 83 22.36 -7.77 6.08
N ARG A 84 23.00 -6.60 5.96
CA ARG A 84 22.67 -5.41 6.77
C ARG A 84 21.26 -4.88 6.46
N LEU A 85 20.86 -4.89 5.18
CA LEU A 85 19.50 -4.53 4.79
C LEU A 85 18.47 -5.44 5.46
N LYS A 86 18.72 -6.75 5.47
CA LYS A 86 17.89 -7.73 6.16
C LYS A 86 17.69 -7.37 7.64
N GLU A 87 18.77 -7.18 8.38
CA GLU A 87 18.74 -6.82 9.79
C GLU A 87 17.93 -5.52 10.01
N THR A 88 18.18 -4.50 9.21
CA THR A 88 17.49 -3.21 9.32
C THR A 88 16.00 -3.32 9.04
N VAL A 89 15.62 -4.02 7.96
CA VAL A 89 14.20 -4.14 7.56
C VAL A 89 13.42 -4.97 8.56
N LEU A 90 13.99 -6.08 9.04
CA LEU A 90 13.33 -6.93 10.03
C LEU A 90 13.17 -6.20 11.37
N SER A 91 14.18 -5.43 11.78
CA SER A 91 14.09 -4.56 12.95
C SER A 91 13.03 -3.46 12.77
N TRP A 92 13.02 -2.76 11.63
CA TRP A 92 12.00 -1.75 11.31
C TRP A 92 10.58 -2.31 11.36
N GLN A 93 10.38 -3.54 10.87
CA GLN A 93 9.08 -4.23 10.92
C GLN A 93 8.79 -4.87 12.28
N ARG A 94 9.65 -4.67 13.29
CA ARG A 94 9.55 -5.23 14.66
C ARG A 94 9.44 -6.75 14.69
N ILE A 95 10.01 -7.43 13.70
CA ILE A 95 10.07 -8.90 13.65
C ILE A 95 11.07 -9.38 14.71
N PRO A 96 10.70 -10.27 15.65
CA PRO A 96 11.61 -10.77 16.68
C PRO A 96 12.84 -11.47 16.09
N GLN A 97 14.02 -11.20 16.67
CA GLN A 97 15.32 -11.69 16.17
C GLN A 97 15.37 -13.22 16.01
N LYS A 98 14.66 -13.96 16.86
CA LYS A 98 14.57 -15.44 16.79
C LYS A 98 14.03 -15.96 15.44
N TYR A 99 13.36 -15.14 14.64
CA TYR A 99 12.84 -15.51 13.33
C TYR A 99 13.70 -15.03 12.15
N TRP A 100 14.74 -14.22 12.39
CA TRP A 100 15.49 -13.57 11.31
C TRP A 100 16.18 -14.56 10.36
N ASP A 101 16.68 -15.70 10.86
CA ASP A 101 17.31 -16.71 10.01
C ASP A 101 16.33 -17.41 9.07
N ASN A 102 15.05 -17.38 9.39
CA ASN A 102 14.00 -17.92 8.54
C ASN A 102 13.63 -16.99 7.36
N PHE A 103 14.04 -15.71 7.39
CA PHE A 103 13.97 -14.84 6.22
C PHE A 103 15.15 -15.16 5.29
N LYS A 104 14.92 -16.06 4.36
CA LYS A 104 15.97 -16.58 3.45
C LYS A 104 16.40 -15.53 2.41
N LEU A 105 15.47 -14.62 2.05
CA LEU A 105 15.73 -13.55 1.08
C LEU A 105 15.16 -12.23 1.60
N VAL A 106 15.96 -11.17 1.51
CA VAL A 106 15.53 -9.77 1.69
C VAL A 106 16.27 -8.94 0.64
N LEU A 107 15.53 -8.33 -0.28
CA LEU A 107 16.11 -7.58 -1.39
C LEU A 107 15.30 -6.35 -1.76
N PRO A 108 15.97 -5.34 -2.37
CA PRO A 108 15.27 -4.21 -2.96
C PRO A 108 14.47 -4.63 -4.22
N SER A 109 13.46 -3.85 -4.56
CA SER A 109 12.65 -4.01 -5.76
C SER A 109 12.16 -2.68 -6.30
N ASP A 110 11.60 -2.69 -7.51
CA ASP A 110 10.96 -1.52 -8.14
C ASP A 110 9.61 -1.24 -7.47
N ALA A 111 9.62 -0.42 -6.44
CA ALA A 111 8.48 -0.11 -5.59
C ALA A 111 7.77 -1.37 -5.01
N GLY A 112 6.65 -1.20 -4.33
CA GLY A 112 5.84 -2.31 -3.86
C GLY A 112 5.27 -3.15 -5.00
N THR A 113 4.91 -2.53 -6.12
CA THR A 113 4.39 -3.23 -7.31
C THR A 113 5.40 -4.26 -7.85
N GLY A 114 6.67 -3.88 -7.95
CA GLY A 114 7.74 -4.78 -8.36
C GLY A 114 7.94 -5.91 -7.36
N ALA A 115 7.85 -5.63 -6.05
CA ALA A 115 7.93 -6.64 -5.00
C ALA A 115 6.78 -7.65 -5.09
N VAL A 116 5.52 -7.18 -5.23
CA VAL A 116 4.33 -8.05 -5.39
C VAL A 116 4.47 -8.91 -6.64
N LYS A 117 4.83 -8.31 -7.79
CA LYS A 117 5.01 -9.06 -9.03
C LYS A 117 6.08 -10.12 -8.90
N THR A 118 7.24 -9.78 -8.29
CA THR A 118 8.33 -10.75 -8.07
C THR A 118 7.88 -11.87 -7.13
N ALA A 119 7.14 -11.56 -6.07
CA ALA A 119 6.61 -12.55 -5.14
C ALA A 119 5.65 -13.54 -5.84
N VAL A 120 4.75 -13.02 -6.68
CA VAL A 120 3.81 -13.85 -7.46
C VAL A 120 4.57 -14.76 -8.41
N GLU A 121 5.51 -14.24 -9.22
CA GLU A 121 6.30 -15.04 -10.15
C GLU A 121 7.12 -16.11 -9.42
N LEU A 122 7.71 -15.76 -8.27
CA LEU A 122 8.47 -16.69 -7.44
C LEU A 122 7.57 -17.81 -6.92
N SER A 123 6.40 -17.51 -6.39
CA SER A 123 5.43 -18.49 -5.89
C SER A 123 4.98 -19.45 -6.98
N LEU A 124 4.66 -18.95 -8.18
CA LEU A 124 4.27 -19.77 -9.33
C LEU A 124 5.41 -20.69 -9.80
N MET A 125 6.66 -20.27 -9.64
CA MET A 125 7.83 -21.12 -9.98
C MET A 125 8.11 -22.18 -8.91
N LEU A 126 7.88 -21.88 -7.63
CA LEU A 126 8.17 -22.78 -6.53
C LEU A 126 7.09 -23.83 -6.30
N ASN A 127 5.85 -23.50 -6.65
CA ASN A 127 4.70 -24.39 -6.49
C ASN A 127 3.93 -24.50 -7.83
N SER A 128 4.20 -25.60 -8.54
CA SER A 128 3.62 -25.86 -9.87
C SER A 128 2.11 -26.13 -9.87
N ASN A 129 1.50 -26.33 -8.70
CA ASN A 129 0.04 -26.47 -8.59
C ASN A 129 -0.67 -25.12 -8.74
N LEU A 130 0.01 -24.00 -8.45
CA LEU A 130 -0.58 -22.68 -8.51
C LEU A 130 -0.76 -22.22 -9.97
N ASN A 131 -1.98 -21.92 -10.35
CA ASN A 131 -2.31 -21.46 -11.71
C ASN A 131 -3.35 -20.32 -11.73
N ARG A 132 -3.90 -19.95 -10.56
CA ARG A 132 -4.80 -18.82 -10.37
C ARG A 132 -4.39 -18.00 -9.15
N ILE A 133 -4.82 -16.74 -9.11
CA ILE A 133 -4.58 -15.83 -7.98
C ILE A 133 -5.91 -15.50 -7.32
N GLY A 134 -6.02 -15.77 -6.02
CA GLY A 134 -7.12 -15.30 -5.20
C GLY A 134 -6.84 -13.88 -4.69
N LEU A 135 -7.74 -12.95 -4.96
CA LEU A 135 -7.64 -11.53 -4.63
C LEU A 135 -8.74 -11.12 -3.67
N GLU A 136 -8.47 -10.13 -2.82
CA GLU A 136 -9.50 -9.49 -2.01
C GLU A 136 -10.36 -8.56 -2.87
N GLU A 137 -11.70 -8.68 -2.77
CA GLU A 137 -12.65 -7.77 -3.40
C GLU A 137 -12.37 -6.31 -2.98
N LEU A 138 -12.56 -5.39 -3.91
CA LEU A 138 -12.26 -3.97 -3.71
C LEU A 138 -10.80 -3.71 -3.29
N GLY A 139 -9.91 -4.67 -3.50
CA GLY A 139 -8.47 -4.52 -3.28
C GLY A 139 -7.81 -3.63 -4.32
N TRP A 140 -6.48 -3.56 -4.27
CA TRP A 140 -5.71 -2.72 -5.19
C TRP A 140 -5.80 -3.22 -6.64
N PRO A 141 -6.27 -2.37 -7.60
CA PRO A 141 -6.53 -2.81 -8.98
C PRO A 141 -5.32 -3.38 -9.72
N ALA A 142 -4.09 -3.00 -9.33
CA ALA A 142 -2.88 -3.51 -9.96
C ALA A 142 -2.63 -5.02 -9.69
N HIS A 143 -3.23 -5.61 -8.66
CA HIS A 143 -3.18 -7.06 -8.44
C HIS A 143 -3.77 -7.82 -9.64
N LYS A 144 -4.90 -7.34 -10.19
CA LYS A 144 -5.50 -7.90 -11.43
C LYS A 144 -4.58 -7.75 -12.65
N ALA A 145 -3.88 -6.61 -12.75
CA ALA A 145 -2.92 -6.40 -13.83
C ALA A 145 -1.72 -7.34 -13.70
N ILE A 146 -1.25 -7.59 -12.48
CA ILE A 146 -0.17 -8.57 -12.21
C ILE A 146 -0.60 -9.97 -12.64
N ALA A 147 -1.81 -10.44 -12.26
CA ALA A 147 -2.34 -11.73 -12.69
C ALA A 147 -2.36 -11.85 -14.23
N LYS A 148 -2.91 -10.85 -14.92
CA LYS A 148 -2.94 -10.82 -16.39
C LYS A 148 -1.54 -10.86 -17.00
N THR A 149 -0.56 -10.13 -16.46
CA THR A 149 0.81 -10.14 -17.00
C THR A 149 1.57 -11.42 -16.69
N CYS A 150 1.23 -12.11 -15.61
CA CYS A 150 1.72 -13.46 -15.31
C CYS A 150 0.98 -14.56 -16.10
N ARG A 151 -0.04 -14.19 -16.90
CA ARG A 151 -0.87 -15.11 -17.69
C ARG A 151 -1.57 -16.18 -16.86
N VAL A 152 -1.97 -15.84 -15.64
CA VAL A 152 -2.77 -16.69 -14.76
C VAL A 152 -4.16 -16.09 -14.57
N GLY A 153 -5.16 -16.94 -14.31
CA GLY A 153 -6.49 -16.51 -13.93
C GLY A 153 -6.49 -15.84 -12.57
N PHE A 154 -7.56 -15.12 -12.26
CA PHE A 154 -7.79 -14.62 -10.91
C PHE A 154 -9.26 -14.76 -10.51
N GLU A 155 -9.50 -14.82 -9.22
CA GLU A 155 -10.80 -14.89 -8.58
C GLU A 155 -10.84 -13.91 -7.42
N GLU A 156 -11.96 -13.24 -7.18
CA GLU A 156 -12.12 -12.27 -6.09
C GLU A 156 -12.94 -12.89 -4.95
N PHE A 157 -12.52 -12.61 -3.73
CA PHE A 157 -13.11 -13.11 -2.48
C PHE A 157 -13.41 -11.93 -1.55
N PRO A 158 -14.49 -11.99 -0.76
CA PRO A 158 -14.72 -11.02 0.31
C PRO A 158 -13.48 -10.81 1.19
N ALA A 159 -13.27 -9.58 1.66
CA ALA A 159 -12.06 -9.21 2.38
C ALA A 159 -11.90 -9.93 3.73
N GLU A 160 -12.95 -10.56 4.25
CA GLU A 160 -12.96 -11.38 5.46
C GLU A 160 -12.70 -12.88 5.19
N ASP A 161 -12.70 -13.29 3.93
CA ASP A 161 -12.59 -14.71 3.59
C ASP A 161 -11.15 -15.23 3.70
N VAL A 162 -11.09 -16.54 3.86
CA VAL A 162 -9.85 -17.31 3.75
C VAL A 162 -9.78 -17.90 2.35
N ILE A 163 -8.87 -17.39 1.53
CA ILE A 163 -8.65 -17.88 0.18
C ILE A 163 -7.98 -19.27 0.28
N THR A 164 -8.72 -20.30 -0.11
CA THR A 164 -8.28 -21.67 -0.10
C THR A 164 -8.49 -22.30 -1.48
N GLY A 165 -7.67 -23.28 -1.83
CA GLY A 165 -7.70 -23.97 -3.11
C GLY A 165 -6.29 -24.41 -3.46
N GLU A 166 -6.11 -25.65 -3.88
CA GLU A 166 -4.77 -26.20 -4.16
C GLU A 166 -4.06 -25.45 -5.28
N ASP A 167 -4.83 -24.86 -6.20
CA ASP A 167 -4.35 -24.12 -7.37
C ASP A 167 -4.32 -22.59 -7.18
N LEU A 168 -4.75 -22.08 -6.01
CA LEU A 168 -4.84 -20.66 -5.73
C LEU A 168 -3.63 -20.13 -4.97
N LEU A 169 -2.98 -19.11 -5.53
CA LEU A 169 -2.08 -18.20 -4.82
C LEU A 169 -2.89 -17.11 -4.14
N ALA A 170 -2.96 -17.11 -2.82
CA ALA A 170 -3.64 -16.06 -2.08
C ALA A 170 -2.78 -14.78 -2.03
N LEU A 171 -3.31 -13.66 -2.49
CA LEU A 171 -2.66 -12.35 -2.42
C LEU A 171 -3.46 -11.42 -1.50
N TYR A 172 -2.97 -11.26 -0.26
CA TYR A 172 -3.62 -10.45 0.76
C TYR A 172 -2.93 -9.11 0.97
N GLN A 173 -3.70 -8.05 1.16
CA GLN A 173 -3.21 -6.78 1.67
C GLN A 173 -3.13 -6.83 3.20
N VAL A 174 -1.93 -6.68 3.76
CA VAL A 174 -1.69 -6.71 5.20
C VAL A 174 -1.39 -5.31 5.72
N GLY A 175 -2.36 -4.77 6.41
CA GLY A 175 -2.56 -3.37 6.78
C GLY A 175 -3.93 -2.90 6.30
N PRO A 176 -4.18 -1.60 6.24
CA PRO A 176 -5.40 -1.06 5.65
C PRO A 176 -5.45 -1.36 4.15
N MET A 177 -6.54 -1.93 3.68
CA MET A 177 -6.72 -2.22 2.27
C MET A 177 -6.76 -0.94 1.41
N ASN A 178 -6.02 -0.89 0.36
CA ASN A 178 -6.32 -0.05 -0.79
C ASN A 178 -7.44 -0.78 -1.58
N THR A 179 -8.60 -0.27 -1.71
CA THR A 179 -9.18 1.05 -1.74
C THR A 179 -10.07 1.43 -0.54
N THR A 180 -10.40 0.50 0.34
CA THR A 180 -11.48 0.64 1.33
C THR A 180 -10.99 1.16 2.69
N GLY A 181 -9.73 0.91 3.04
CA GLY A 181 -9.22 1.10 4.39
C GLY A 181 -9.58 -0.02 5.36
N PHE A 182 -10.28 -1.06 4.91
CA PHE A 182 -10.65 -2.20 5.76
C PHE A 182 -9.41 -2.92 6.31
N VAL A 183 -9.48 -3.32 7.57
CA VAL A 183 -8.43 -4.07 8.29
C VAL A 183 -9.03 -5.35 8.81
N SER A 184 -8.69 -6.48 8.22
CA SER A 184 -9.18 -7.79 8.69
C SER A 184 -8.68 -8.08 10.11
N GLY A 185 -9.58 -8.62 10.93
CA GLY A 185 -9.34 -8.88 12.34
C GLY A 185 -8.37 -10.05 12.61
N PRO A 186 -7.94 -10.23 13.88
CA PRO A 186 -6.95 -11.24 14.26
C PRO A 186 -7.41 -12.67 13.97
N GLU A 187 -8.68 -12.99 14.11
CA GLU A 187 -9.19 -14.35 13.85
C GLU A 187 -9.12 -14.72 12.37
N VAL A 188 -9.44 -13.76 11.49
CA VAL A 188 -9.29 -13.93 10.03
C VAL A 188 -7.80 -14.15 9.69
N LYS A 189 -6.90 -13.38 10.29
CA LYS A 189 -5.44 -13.51 10.08
C LYS A 189 -4.93 -14.88 10.52
N LYS A 190 -5.36 -15.39 11.68
CA LYS A 190 -5.01 -16.74 12.14
C LYS A 190 -5.53 -17.83 11.20
N ALA A 191 -6.77 -17.70 10.72
CA ALA A 191 -7.34 -18.65 9.77
C ALA A 191 -6.59 -18.66 8.44
N ARG A 192 -6.24 -17.48 7.91
CA ARG A 192 -5.40 -17.34 6.71
C ARG A 192 -4.02 -17.94 6.91
N ALA A 193 -3.39 -17.70 8.05
CA ALA A 193 -2.09 -18.26 8.40
C ALA A 193 -2.11 -19.79 8.48
N LYS A 194 -3.14 -20.36 9.10
CA LYS A 194 -3.34 -21.83 9.14
C LYS A 194 -3.49 -22.41 7.74
N ALA A 195 -4.27 -21.79 6.88
CA ALA A 195 -4.43 -22.23 5.49
C ALA A 195 -3.12 -22.10 4.70
N ALA A 196 -2.32 -21.06 4.95
CA ALA A 196 -1.02 -20.88 4.33
C ALA A 196 0.01 -21.94 4.77
N ALA A 197 0.01 -22.33 6.05
CA ALA A 197 0.94 -23.33 6.58
C ALA A 197 0.76 -24.74 5.99
N SER A 198 -0.39 -25.02 5.39
CA SER A 198 -0.66 -26.30 4.73
C SER A 198 -0.19 -26.37 3.26
N ARG A 199 0.29 -25.25 2.69
CA ARG A 199 0.62 -25.14 1.26
C ARG A 199 1.85 -24.26 1.05
N ASP A 200 2.93 -24.83 0.54
CA ASP A 200 4.19 -24.13 0.33
C ASP A 200 4.05 -22.97 -0.67
N TYR A 201 4.52 -21.78 -0.27
CA TYR A 201 4.56 -20.58 -1.11
C TYR A 201 3.24 -20.17 -1.78
N SER A 202 2.12 -20.56 -1.19
CA SER A 202 0.78 -20.27 -1.70
C SER A 202 0.21 -18.92 -1.27
N ILE A 203 1.03 -18.08 -0.61
CA ILE A 203 0.57 -16.80 -0.08
C ILE A 203 1.59 -15.69 -0.32
N VAL A 204 1.09 -14.53 -0.72
CA VAL A 204 1.83 -13.28 -0.83
C VAL A 204 1.14 -12.22 0.03
N LEU A 205 1.89 -11.55 0.89
CA LEU A 205 1.43 -10.48 1.75
C LEU A 205 1.89 -9.13 1.18
N ASP A 206 0.95 -8.34 0.66
CA ASP A 206 1.22 -6.96 0.22
C ASP A 206 1.13 -6.01 1.42
N ARG A 207 2.29 -5.48 1.83
CA ARG A 207 2.45 -4.62 3.00
C ARG A 207 2.83 -3.20 2.59
N ALA A 208 1.87 -2.51 1.99
CA ALA A 208 2.08 -1.15 1.52
C ALA A 208 1.93 -0.07 2.60
N TYR A 209 1.27 -0.38 3.73
CA TYR A 209 0.85 0.59 4.74
C TYR A 209 1.26 0.13 6.16
N SER A 210 2.56 -0.13 6.39
CA SER A 210 3.06 -0.58 7.71
C SER A 210 2.70 0.44 8.80
N GLY A 211 1.97 0.02 9.84
CA GLY A 211 1.60 0.85 10.99
C GLY A 211 0.40 1.78 10.79
N PHE A 212 -0.08 1.98 9.56
CA PHE A 212 -1.20 2.89 9.29
C PHE A 212 -2.51 2.45 9.96
N GLU A 213 -2.69 1.16 10.20
CA GLU A 213 -3.85 0.61 10.91
C GLU A 213 -3.95 1.07 12.36
N PHE A 214 -2.85 1.51 12.93
CA PHE A 214 -2.77 1.99 14.31
C PHE A 214 -2.36 3.46 14.42
N ALA A 215 -2.38 4.23 13.33
CA ALA A 215 -1.98 5.64 13.31
C ALA A 215 -2.73 6.47 14.38
N GLY A 216 -4.03 6.22 14.57
CA GLY A 216 -4.84 6.91 15.58
C GLY A 216 -4.40 6.70 17.02
N MET A 217 -3.54 5.73 17.30
CA MET A 217 -2.98 5.49 18.65
C MET A 217 -1.78 6.38 18.98
N LEU A 218 -1.23 7.14 18.02
CA LEU A 218 -0.07 8.04 18.26
C LEU A 218 -0.34 9.17 19.25
N THR A 219 -1.60 9.40 19.63
CA THR A 219 -1.94 10.30 20.75
C THR A 219 -1.48 9.78 22.09
N ASP A 220 -1.47 8.45 22.28
CA ASP A 220 -1.28 7.79 23.56
C ASP A 220 -0.21 6.68 23.54
N SER A 221 0.42 6.45 22.40
CA SER A 221 1.41 5.39 22.17
C SER A 221 2.59 5.90 21.38
N SER A 222 3.75 5.27 21.55
CA SER A 222 4.95 5.57 20.77
C SER A 222 4.87 4.96 19.35
N TYR A 223 5.73 5.47 18.46
CA TYR A 223 5.92 4.86 17.13
C TYR A 223 6.32 3.37 17.23
N ASP A 224 7.16 3.04 18.22
CA ASP A 224 7.59 1.66 18.46
C ASP A 224 6.42 0.73 18.82
N ASP A 225 5.52 1.19 19.70
CA ASP A 225 4.31 0.45 20.08
C ASP A 225 3.39 0.19 18.88
N ILE A 226 3.24 1.18 18.01
CA ILE A 226 2.43 1.06 16.79
C ILE A 226 3.02 0.02 15.86
N MET A 227 4.31 0.09 15.58
CA MET A 227 4.97 -0.84 14.68
C MET A 227 4.98 -2.26 15.25
N LYS A 228 5.12 -2.41 16.58
CA LYS A 228 5.01 -3.70 17.26
C LYS A 228 3.61 -4.30 17.13
N LYS A 229 2.56 -3.53 17.43
CA LYS A 229 1.17 -3.98 17.23
C LYS A 229 0.87 -4.33 15.78
N SER A 230 1.42 -3.55 14.84
CA SER A 230 1.29 -3.82 13.42
C SER A 230 1.96 -5.14 13.03
N TYR A 231 3.13 -5.46 13.58
CA TYR A 231 3.74 -6.77 13.43
C TYR A 231 2.85 -7.88 14.01
N GLU A 232 2.40 -7.73 15.26
CA GLU A 232 1.60 -8.72 15.98
C GLU A 232 0.29 -9.06 15.24
N LEU A 233 -0.38 -8.07 14.65
CA LEU A 233 -1.61 -8.30 13.90
C LEU A 233 -1.35 -8.85 12.49
N GLN A 234 -0.35 -8.31 11.78
CA GLN A 234 -0.24 -8.50 10.33
C GLN A 234 0.71 -9.63 9.91
N LEU A 235 1.79 -9.87 10.66
CA LEU A 235 2.85 -10.80 10.25
C LEU A 235 3.02 -11.97 11.21
N ALA A 236 2.90 -11.74 12.52
CA ALA A 236 3.12 -12.77 13.53
C ALA A 236 2.27 -14.02 13.31
N PRO A 237 0.97 -13.95 12.95
CA PRO A 237 0.17 -15.17 12.73
C PRO A 237 0.78 -16.10 11.67
N PHE A 238 1.31 -15.56 10.57
CA PHE A 238 1.90 -16.35 9.48
C PHE A 238 3.25 -16.97 9.86
N ILE A 239 4.07 -16.18 10.58
CA ILE A 239 5.38 -16.63 11.09
C ILE A 239 5.20 -17.75 12.14
N GLU A 240 4.29 -17.54 13.08
CA GLU A 240 4.01 -18.49 14.17
C GLU A 240 3.34 -19.78 13.68
N ALA A 241 2.55 -19.71 12.62
CA ALA A 241 1.99 -20.88 11.96
C ALA A 241 3.03 -21.69 11.17
N GLY A 242 4.25 -21.18 11.00
CA GLY A 242 5.30 -21.83 10.22
C GLY A 242 5.02 -21.85 8.71
N ALA A 243 4.21 -20.93 8.21
CA ALA A 243 3.91 -20.82 6.79
C ALA A 243 5.15 -20.43 5.97
N LYS A 244 5.22 -20.89 4.72
CA LYS A 244 6.20 -20.42 3.73
C LYS A 244 5.55 -19.35 2.84
N PHE A 245 6.04 -18.12 2.86
CA PHE A 245 5.37 -17.01 2.19
C PHE A 245 6.33 -15.88 1.79
N SER A 246 5.83 -14.98 0.95
CA SER A 246 6.52 -13.75 0.57
C SER A 246 5.82 -12.52 1.14
N ILE A 247 6.60 -11.49 1.51
CA ILE A 247 6.12 -10.17 1.89
C ILE A 247 6.64 -9.16 0.88
N ALA A 248 5.73 -8.42 0.26
CA ALA A 248 6.05 -7.28 -0.58
C ALA A 248 5.86 -5.99 0.22
N ILE A 249 6.95 -5.32 0.57
CA ILE A 249 6.91 -4.07 1.32
C ILE A 249 7.02 -2.89 0.36
N SER A 250 6.10 -1.93 0.49
CA SER A 250 6.12 -0.67 -0.25
C SER A 250 6.36 0.51 0.70
N PRO A 251 7.60 0.86 1.00
CA PRO A 251 7.88 1.96 1.93
C PRO A 251 7.56 3.34 1.35
N THR A 252 7.12 3.42 0.10
CA THR A 252 6.80 4.70 -0.56
C THR A 252 5.74 5.53 0.17
N LYS A 253 4.78 4.88 0.88
CA LYS A 253 3.80 5.58 1.70
C LYS A 253 4.37 5.94 3.06
N CYS A 254 5.15 5.03 3.66
CA CYS A 254 5.78 5.24 4.96
C CYS A 254 6.78 6.41 4.94
N PHE A 255 7.62 6.48 3.91
CA PHE A 255 8.68 7.50 3.78
C PHE A 255 8.36 8.60 2.78
N VAL A 256 7.08 8.77 2.44
CA VAL A 256 6.60 9.79 1.50
C VAL A 256 7.48 9.90 0.25
N SER A 257 7.65 8.78 -0.44
CA SER A 257 8.57 8.66 -1.59
C SER A 257 7.87 8.17 -2.87
N PHE A 258 6.66 8.63 -3.13
CA PHE A 258 5.77 8.16 -4.18
C PHE A 258 6.34 8.22 -5.60
N ALA A 259 7.22 9.18 -5.88
CA ALA A 259 7.89 9.30 -7.17
C ALA A 259 9.19 8.47 -7.24
N LEU A 260 9.68 7.94 -6.12
CA LEU A 260 10.94 7.20 -6.05
C LEU A 260 10.70 5.71 -6.28
N ARG A 261 10.59 5.31 -7.53
CA ARG A 261 10.35 3.93 -7.95
C ARG A 261 11.29 2.88 -7.35
N PRO A 262 12.58 3.14 -7.04
CA PRO A 262 13.45 2.14 -6.42
C PRO A 262 13.08 1.73 -4.98
N CYS A 263 12.15 2.44 -4.34
CA CYS A 263 11.79 2.20 -2.94
C CYS A 263 10.76 1.08 -2.78
N GLY A 264 11.19 -0.16 -2.91
CA GLY A 264 10.41 -1.37 -2.65
C GLY A 264 11.29 -2.49 -2.11
N MET A 265 10.70 -3.47 -1.43
CA MET A 265 11.42 -4.61 -0.88
C MET A 265 10.60 -5.88 -0.97
N LEU A 266 11.28 -6.99 -1.28
CA LEU A 266 10.75 -8.35 -1.20
C LEU A 266 11.43 -9.10 -0.05
N LEU A 267 10.64 -9.71 0.82
CA LEU A 267 11.09 -10.63 1.85
C LEU A 267 10.48 -12.00 1.57
N VAL A 268 11.26 -13.08 1.74
CA VAL A 268 10.77 -14.45 1.63
C VAL A 268 11.09 -15.20 2.91
N TYR A 269 10.06 -15.72 3.55
CA TYR A 269 10.14 -16.49 4.79
C TYR A 269 9.94 -17.97 4.53
N SER A 270 10.84 -18.78 5.08
CA SER A 270 10.70 -20.22 5.19
C SER A 270 11.35 -20.71 6.49
N PRO A 271 10.66 -21.50 7.31
CA PRO A 271 11.26 -22.15 8.48
C PRO A 271 12.20 -23.31 8.10
N ASP A 272 12.22 -23.75 6.81
CA ASP A 272 13.05 -24.84 6.32
C ASP A 272 14.34 -24.30 5.68
N ASP A 273 15.50 -24.67 6.23
CA ASP A 273 16.79 -24.25 5.70
C ASP A 273 17.12 -24.85 4.32
N LYS A 274 16.52 -25.99 3.97
CA LYS A 274 16.71 -26.62 2.66
C LYS A 274 16.18 -25.78 1.51
N ASP A 275 15.22 -24.89 1.78
CA ASP A 275 14.58 -24.05 0.76
C ASP A 275 15.53 -22.97 0.24
N GLU A 276 16.53 -22.54 0.99
CA GLU A 276 17.36 -21.38 0.64
C GLU A 276 17.98 -21.47 -0.76
N LYS A 277 18.53 -22.64 -1.11
CA LYS A 277 19.16 -22.83 -2.43
C LYS A 277 18.14 -22.75 -3.56
N GLN A 278 16.96 -23.38 -3.38
CA GLN A 278 15.89 -23.36 -4.38
C GLN A 278 15.34 -21.96 -4.56
N LEU A 279 15.10 -21.22 -3.46
CA LEU A 279 14.64 -19.83 -3.46
C LEU A 279 15.62 -18.92 -4.20
N ARG A 280 16.93 -19.02 -3.93
CA ARG A 280 17.96 -18.22 -4.62
C ARG A 280 17.99 -18.50 -6.12
N ASN A 281 17.90 -19.77 -6.51
CA ASN A 281 17.88 -20.14 -7.93
C ASN A 281 16.66 -19.60 -8.65
N ALA A 282 15.46 -19.81 -8.11
CA ALA A 282 14.21 -19.31 -8.69
C ALA A 282 14.21 -17.77 -8.79
N LEU A 283 14.64 -17.09 -7.73
CA LEU A 283 14.75 -15.64 -7.71
C LEU A 283 15.71 -15.10 -8.75
N ASN A 284 16.89 -15.73 -8.91
CA ASN A 284 17.87 -15.32 -9.92
C ASN A 284 17.28 -15.38 -11.34
N LEU A 285 16.46 -16.39 -11.65
CA LEU A 285 15.77 -16.48 -12.94
C LEU A 285 14.80 -15.32 -13.13
N VAL A 286 13.95 -15.04 -12.12
CA VAL A 286 12.97 -13.95 -12.17
C VAL A 286 13.65 -12.58 -12.34
N ILE A 287 14.70 -12.29 -11.58
CA ILE A 287 15.43 -11.02 -11.66
C ILE A 287 16.10 -10.86 -13.02
N ARG A 288 16.79 -11.89 -13.51
CA ARG A 288 17.49 -11.82 -14.80
C ARG A 288 16.54 -11.64 -15.98
N ALA A 289 15.35 -12.25 -15.91
CA ALA A 289 14.32 -12.09 -16.94
C ALA A 289 13.73 -10.67 -17.00
N ARG A 290 13.80 -9.90 -15.91
CA ARG A 290 13.25 -8.54 -15.82
C ARG A 290 14.18 -7.45 -16.29
N GLY A 291 15.48 -7.54 -16.00
CA GLY A 291 16.38 -6.43 -16.26
C GLY A 291 17.84 -6.75 -15.93
N SER A 292 18.24 -8.02 -16.01
CA SER A 292 19.59 -8.46 -15.63
C SER A 292 19.84 -8.40 -14.10
N ALA A 293 21.08 -8.59 -13.66
CA ALA A 293 21.46 -8.70 -12.24
C ALA A 293 22.14 -7.44 -11.70
N PHE A 294 21.98 -6.31 -12.37
CA PHE A 294 22.48 -5.03 -11.91
C PHE A 294 21.34 -4.14 -11.42
N GLU A 295 21.69 -3.14 -10.61
CA GLU A 295 20.73 -2.22 -10.02
C GLU A 295 20.98 -0.79 -10.51
N HIS A 296 19.90 -0.02 -10.63
CA HIS A 296 20.01 1.42 -10.82
C HIS A 296 20.69 2.08 -9.60
N PRO A 297 21.52 3.11 -9.76
CA PRO A 297 22.14 3.80 -8.62
C PRO A 297 21.16 4.26 -7.55
N ALA A 298 19.95 4.69 -7.95
CA ALA A 298 18.91 5.07 -7.01
C ALA A 298 18.43 3.90 -6.12
N THR A 299 18.44 2.65 -6.60
CA THR A 299 18.13 1.48 -5.77
C THR A 299 19.19 1.29 -4.70
N ARG A 300 20.48 1.46 -5.04
CA ARG A 300 21.55 1.41 -4.06
C ARG A 300 21.48 2.57 -3.05
N GLY A 301 21.10 3.76 -3.51
CA GLY A 301 20.83 4.91 -2.63
C GLY A 301 19.75 4.60 -1.61
N PHE A 302 18.63 4.02 -2.05
CA PHE A 302 17.57 3.55 -1.16
C PHE A 302 18.07 2.50 -0.15
N VAL A 303 18.81 1.49 -0.59
CA VAL A 303 19.39 0.46 0.30
C VAL A 303 20.32 1.10 1.34
N LYS A 304 21.18 2.04 0.94
CA LYS A 304 22.07 2.76 1.85
C LYS A 304 21.32 3.66 2.84
N ALA A 305 20.28 4.34 2.41
CA ALA A 305 19.43 5.12 3.30
C ALA A 305 18.80 4.23 4.38
N MET A 306 18.23 3.09 3.97
CA MET A 306 17.67 2.12 4.92
C MET A 306 18.71 1.67 5.96
N ILE A 307 19.94 1.33 5.53
CA ILE A 307 20.97 0.77 6.41
C ILE A 307 21.58 1.83 7.33
N ASN A 308 21.80 3.04 6.85
CA ASN A 308 22.62 4.03 7.53
C ASN A 308 21.79 5.13 8.21
N ASP A 309 20.52 5.30 7.85
CA ASP A 309 19.68 6.42 8.29
C ASP A 309 18.25 6.01 8.66
N ILE A 310 18.08 4.76 9.08
CA ILE A 310 16.75 4.20 9.40
C ILE A 310 16.03 5.01 10.48
N SER A 311 16.72 5.54 11.46
CA SER A 311 16.12 6.33 12.54
C SER A 311 15.46 7.62 12.00
N ARG A 312 16.07 8.26 11.01
CA ARG A 312 15.49 9.44 10.34
C ARG A 312 14.28 9.04 9.48
N LEU A 313 14.38 7.91 8.77
CA LEU A 313 13.25 7.36 8.01
C LEU A 313 12.07 6.99 8.91
N GLU A 314 12.33 6.42 10.09
CA GLU A 314 11.27 6.14 11.09
C GLU A 314 10.63 7.44 11.61
N ALA A 315 11.41 8.48 11.85
CA ALA A 315 10.88 9.79 12.25
C ALA A 315 10.01 10.42 11.14
N GLU A 316 10.42 10.32 9.88
CA GLU A 316 9.62 10.77 8.72
C GLU A 316 8.33 9.94 8.57
N HIS A 317 8.39 8.63 8.82
CA HIS A 317 7.21 7.76 8.84
C HIS A 317 6.24 8.14 9.96
N GLU A 318 6.75 8.43 11.16
CA GLU A 318 5.93 8.88 12.28
C GLU A 318 5.16 10.18 11.95
N VAL A 319 5.79 11.11 11.24
CA VAL A 319 5.14 12.34 10.77
C VAL A 319 3.99 12.01 9.81
N ALA A 320 4.17 11.07 8.89
CA ALA A 320 3.11 10.63 7.99
C ALA A 320 1.94 9.96 8.74
N LEU A 321 2.24 9.12 9.74
CA LEU A 321 1.22 8.49 10.60
C LEU A 321 0.46 9.54 11.44
N LYS A 322 1.15 10.54 12.00
CA LYS A 322 0.52 11.66 12.73
C LYS A 322 -0.46 12.43 11.84
N ARG A 323 -0.09 12.68 10.59
CA ARG A 323 -1.00 13.34 9.63
C ARG A 323 -2.26 12.51 9.38
N VAL A 324 -2.13 11.20 9.19
CA VAL A 324 -3.28 10.30 9.02
C VAL A 324 -4.15 10.32 10.28
N ALA A 325 -3.57 10.23 11.47
CA ALA A 325 -4.29 10.29 12.74
C ALA A 325 -5.09 11.60 12.90
N GLN A 326 -4.49 12.75 12.58
CA GLN A 326 -5.14 14.05 12.62
C GLN A 326 -6.32 14.12 11.64
N ALA A 327 -6.13 13.64 10.42
CA ALA A 327 -7.19 13.61 9.43
C ALA A 327 -8.35 12.69 9.86
N GLU A 328 -8.06 11.49 10.35
CA GLU A 328 -9.08 10.57 10.87
C GLU A 328 -9.85 11.15 12.07
N ALA A 329 -9.18 11.89 12.95
CA ALA A 329 -9.84 12.57 14.08
C ALA A 329 -10.85 13.63 13.59
N LEU A 330 -10.50 14.41 12.56
CA LEU A 330 -11.44 15.36 11.95
C LEU A 330 -12.64 14.65 11.32
N TRP A 331 -12.41 13.59 10.55
CA TRP A 331 -13.50 12.79 10.00
C TRP A 331 -14.41 12.24 11.10
N ARG A 332 -13.87 11.56 12.12
CA ARG A 332 -14.62 10.97 13.24
C ARG A 332 -15.47 12.01 13.97
N ARG A 333 -14.97 13.24 14.09
CA ARG A 333 -15.70 14.34 14.71
C ARG A 333 -16.97 14.69 13.96
N PHE A 334 -16.95 14.72 12.62
CA PHE A 334 -18.03 15.26 11.81
C PHE A 334 -18.92 14.19 11.15
N VAL A 335 -18.45 12.92 11.04
CA VAL A 335 -19.29 11.83 10.50
C VAL A 335 -20.32 11.27 11.50
N LYS A 336 -20.21 11.65 12.78
CA LYS A 336 -21.05 11.11 13.84
C LYS A 336 -22.54 11.31 13.53
N GLY A 337 -23.32 10.21 13.55
CA GLY A 337 -24.75 10.19 13.21
C GLY A 337 -25.04 10.25 11.71
N THR A 338 -24.04 10.11 10.84
CA THR A 338 -24.22 10.09 9.38
C THR A 338 -24.19 8.67 8.81
N PRO A 339 -24.68 8.45 7.57
CA PRO A 339 -24.64 7.13 6.93
C PRO A 339 -23.25 6.55 6.71
N ILE A 340 -22.20 7.38 6.72
CA ILE A 340 -20.80 6.96 6.49
C ILE A 340 -19.98 6.83 7.80
N GLU A 341 -20.61 6.95 8.97
CA GLU A 341 -19.93 6.85 10.27
C GLU A 341 -19.21 5.50 10.44
N TYR A 342 -19.80 4.41 9.95
CA TYR A 342 -19.21 3.06 10.06
C TYR A 342 -17.81 2.94 9.45
N LEU A 343 -17.50 3.72 8.42
CA LEU A 343 -16.19 3.75 7.76
C LEU A 343 -15.06 4.32 8.65
N TYR A 344 -15.41 4.87 9.78
CA TYR A 344 -14.47 5.43 10.76
C TYR A 344 -14.50 4.66 12.08
N SER A 345 -15.08 3.44 12.08
CA SER A 345 -14.95 2.45 13.14
C SER A 345 -13.52 1.88 13.19
N ASN A 346 -13.24 1.01 14.17
CA ASN A 346 -11.93 0.38 14.33
C ASN A 346 -11.59 -0.67 13.24
N GLU A 347 -12.56 -1.02 12.40
CA GLU A 347 -12.36 -1.95 11.27
C GLU A 347 -11.77 -1.25 10.03
N TYR A 348 -11.69 0.08 10.05
CA TYR A 348 -11.20 0.87 8.93
C TYR A 348 -10.10 1.83 9.38
N ALA A 349 -9.01 1.89 8.61
CA ALA A 349 -7.86 2.75 8.89
C ALA A 349 -7.15 3.19 7.60
N GLY A 350 -6.11 4.00 7.76
CA GLY A 350 -5.22 4.39 6.67
C GLY A 350 -5.81 5.41 5.71
N LEU A 351 -5.27 5.44 4.48
CA LEU A 351 -5.47 6.56 3.54
C LEU A 351 -6.85 6.61 2.88
N PHE A 352 -7.57 5.49 2.78
CA PHE A 352 -8.76 5.45 1.93
C PHE A 352 -10.02 5.03 2.67
N ARG A 353 -11.15 5.56 2.20
CA ARG A 353 -12.51 5.05 2.44
C ARG A 353 -13.22 4.95 1.09
N ASN A 354 -14.15 4.01 0.96
CA ASN A 354 -14.78 3.74 -0.34
C ASN A 354 -16.28 3.39 -0.18
N PRO A 355 -17.10 4.33 0.32
CA PRO A 355 -18.54 4.13 0.46
C PRO A 355 -19.21 3.90 -0.89
N LYS A 356 -20.42 3.34 -0.86
CA LYS A 356 -21.33 3.40 -2.01
C LYS A 356 -21.75 4.86 -2.22
N ALA A 357 -21.89 5.25 -3.48
CA ALA A 357 -22.31 6.59 -3.88
C ALA A 357 -23.76 6.56 -4.40
N LYS A 358 -24.51 7.61 -4.12
CA LYS A 358 -25.80 7.84 -4.74
C LYS A 358 -25.65 8.18 -6.22
N ASP A 359 -26.72 7.99 -6.97
CA ASP A 359 -26.77 8.50 -8.35
C ASP A 359 -26.52 10.02 -8.34
N GLU A 360 -25.80 10.50 -9.33
CA GLU A 360 -25.40 11.92 -9.45
C GLU A 360 -24.50 12.47 -8.32
N ALA A 361 -24.03 11.65 -7.33
CA ALA A 361 -23.16 12.09 -6.25
C ALA A 361 -21.94 12.90 -6.76
N ALA A 362 -21.38 12.52 -7.90
CA ALA A 362 -20.28 13.22 -8.52
C ALA A 362 -20.60 14.69 -8.86
N ILE A 363 -21.83 14.97 -9.32
CA ILE A 363 -22.28 16.33 -9.66
C ILE A 363 -22.25 17.22 -8.41
N TYR A 364 -22.79 16.71 -7.30
CA TYR A 364 -22.87 17.47 -6.05
C TYR A 364 -21.47 17.68 -5.42
N LEU A 365 -20.62 16.64 -5.41
CA LEU A 365 -19.27 16.78 -4.86
C LEU A 365 -18.40 17.71 -5.73
N TYR A 366 -18.51 17.64 -7.04
CA TYR A 366 -17.81 18.59 -7.93
C TYR A 366 -18.33 20.03 -7.79
N ASP A 367 -19.61 20.23 -7.50
CA ASP A 367 -20.17 21.57 -7.25
C ASP A 367 -19.60 22.19 -5.95
N GLU A 368 -19.17 21.36 -5.01
CA GLU A 368 -18.43 21.74 -3.78
C GLU A 368 -16.92 21.75 -3.97
N HIS A 369 -16.41 21.65 -5.22
CA HIS A 369 -14.98 21.56 -5.55
C HIS A 369 -14.25 20.37 -4.94
N ILE A 370 -14.94 19.28 -4.66
CA ILE A 370 -14.42 18.06 -4.03
C ILE A 370 -14.21 16.98 -5.11
N TYR A 371 -12.98 16.48 -5.24
CA TYR A 371 -12.56 15.57 -6.31
C TYR A 371 -12.14 14.17 -5.79
N PRO A 372 -13.10 13.28 -5.43
CA PRO A 372 -12.82 11.87 -5.12
C PRO A 372 -12.78 11.03 -6.39
N VAL A 373 -12.41 9.74 -6.27
CA VAL A 373 -12.49 8.79 -7.39
C VAL A 373 -13.83 8.08 -7.40
N PHE A 374 -14.60 8.25 -8.46
CA PHE A 374 -15.83 7.50 -8.69
C PHE A 374 -15.56 6.28 -9.58
N ALA A 375 -15.87 5.09 -9.08
CA ALA A 375 -15.79 3.85 -9.82
C ALA A 375 -16.79 2.81 -9.29
N ASN A 376 -17.48 2.09 -10.17
CA ASN A 376 -18.37 0.99 -9.84
C ASN A 376 -19.42 1.33 -8.77
N GLY A 377 -20.05 2.51 -8.87
CA GLY A 377 -21.06 2.95 -7.91
C GLY A 377 -20.52 3.32 -6.53
N ARG A 378 -19.22 3.55 -6.42
CA ARG A 378 -18.52 3.91 -5.18
C ARG A 378 -17.74 5.20 -5.32
N CYS A 379 -17.47 5.81 -4.17
CA CYS A 379 -16.75 7.07 -4.03
C CYS A 379 -15.51 6.85 -3.15
N ARG A 380 -14.37 6.53 -3.78
CA ARG A 380 -13.11 6.40 -3.03
C ARG A 380 -12.56 7.76 -2.68
N GLN A 381 -12.37 8.00 -1.40
CA GLN A 381 -11.81 9.23 -0.85
C GLN A 381 -10.51 9.00 -0.09
N ASN A 382 -9.54 9.89 -0.26
CA ASN A 382 -8.34 9.96 0.56
C ASN A 382 -8.66 10.69 1.86
N VAL A 383 -8.47 10.01 2.99
CA VAL A 383 -8.74 10.56 4.32
C VAL A 383 -7.92 11.84 4.58
N THR A 384 -6.66 11.90 4.12
CA THR A 384 -5.78 13.06 4.33
C THR A 384 -6.09 14.24 3.40
N GLY A 385 -7.03 14.09 2.47
CA GLY A 385 -7.54 15.19 1.65
C GLY A 385 -8.38 16.21 2.43
N ILE A 386 -8.81 15.86 3.65
CA ILE A 386 -9.56 16.77 4.51
C ILE A 386 -8.67 17.95 4.95
N PRO A 387 -9.11 19.21 4.76
CA PRO A 387 -8.35 20.37 5.23
C PRO A 387 -8.39 20.50 6.75
N ASP A 388 -7.36 21.14 7.32
CA ASP A 388 -7.27 21.40 8.78
C ASP A 388 -8.21 22.51 9.24
N ASP A 389 -8.74 23.36 8.33
CA ASP A 389 -9.80 24.30 8.66
C ASP A 389 -11.09 23.57 9.02
N GLY A 390 -11.48 23.65 10.30
CA GLY A 390 -12.62 22.91 10.82
C GLY A 390 -13.96 23.22 10.14
N LYS A 391 -14.18 24.44 9.63
CA LYS A 391 -15.41 24.82 8.94
C LYS A 391 -15.46 24.20 7.53
N ILE A 392 -14.33 24.22 6.82
CA ILE A 392 -14.21 23.61 5.50
C ILE A 392 -14.31 22.08 5.66
N ALA A 393 -13.63 21.50 6.64
CA ALA A 393 -13.70 20.07 6.93
C ALA A 393 -15.14 19.60 7.21
N GLU A 394 -15.89 20.33 8.05
CA GLU A 394 -17.29 20.03 8.34
C GLU A 394 -18.17 20.07 7.09
N ARG A 395 -17.99 21.10 6.24
CA ARG A 395 -18.72 21.22 4.97
C ARG A 395 -18.44 20.03 4.05
N HIS A 396 -17.17 19.62 3.92
CA HIS A 396 -16.78 18.48 3.07
C HIS A 396 -17.34 17.17 3.61
N VAL A 397 -17.22 16.90 4.91
CA VAL A 397 -17.78 15.70 5.52
C VAL A 397 -19.28 15.63 5.31
N LYS A 398 -20.00 16.75 5.49
CA LYS A 398 -21.43 16.84 5.22
C LYS A 398 -21.75 16.52 3.75
N ALA A 399 -21.00 17.08 2.79
CA ALA A 399 -21.19 16.80 1.38
C ALA A 399 -21.00 15.29 1.07
N PHE A 400 -19.96 14.65 1.60
CA PHE A 400 -19.78 13.20 1.46
C PHE A 400 -20.92 12.40 2.11
N ALA A 401 -21.34 12.76 3.33
CA ALA A 401 -22.39 12.07 4.07
C ALA A 401 -23.78 12.18 3.41
N GLU A 402 -24.04 13.27 2.71
CA GLU A 402 -25.26 13.46 1.93
C GLU A 402 -25.26 12.64 0.63
N GLN A 403 -24.10 12.36 0.05
CA GLN A 403 -23.98 11.72 -1.26
C GLN A 403 -23.54 10.25 -1.19
N CYS A 404 -23.12 9.75 -0.01
CA CYS A 404 -22.56 8.41 0.16
C CYS A 404 -23.22 7.67 1.34
N TYR A 405 -23.16 6.31 1.30
CA TYR A 405 -23.75 5.43 2.33
C TYR A 405 -23.02 4.08 2.44
#